data_12f7e9afdc327302ec89799e3b20ff9e
#
_entry.id   12f7e9afdc327302ec89799e3b20ff9e
#
_cell.length_a   1.000
_cell.length_b   1.000
_cell.length_c   1.000
_cell.angle_alpha   90.00
_cell.angle_beta   90.00
_cell.angle_gamma   90.00
#
_symmetry.space_group_name_H-M   'P 1'
#
loop_
_entity.id
_entity.type
_entity.pdbx_description
1 polymer ?
#
loop_
_entity_poly.entity_id
_entity_poly.type
_entity_poly.pdbx_seq_one_letter_code
_entity_poly.pdbx_strand_id
1 'polypeptide(L)'
;MSITPTFHIRGLSDGLEDGQFMIDAFDASLLYLATIGGEGQWGSVPFAERPNSKDRIKVFEQAKRYQSTGEGDPVRIFVAEAEIPPSAAAELPATVRVRTGDAGEKYLAVGSVTLSEVMYPPYMATFFDQDPIKKALDGTQDYIYLEALITDYRVGPWRKGAGAALIEFSRQYCLEKGKRTIYVDSYAGNDGKLVKYYEKQGFTVVDRFEAPTTKWPGMFYRMDVV
;
A
#
# COMPACT_ATOMS: atom_id res chain seq x y z
N MET A 1 4.22 -26.19 -10.57
CA MET A 1 3.43 -26.21 -9.30
C MET A 1 2.99 -24.79 -8.98
N SER A 2 1.74 -24.59 -8.53
CA SER A 2 1.29 -23.26 -8.08
C SER A 2 1.88 -23.01 -6.69
N ILE A 3 2.70 -21.96 -6.53
CA ILE A 3 3.21 -21.54 -5.23
C ILE A 3 2.06 -20.80 -4.53
N THR A 4 1.74 -21.19 -3.31
CA THR A 4 0.83 -20.45 -2.42
C THR A 4 1.67 -19.99 -1.23
N PRO A 5 2.18 -18.74 -1.23
CA PRO A 5 3.03 -18.26 -0.16
C PRO A 5 2.26 -18.10 1.15
N THR A 6 2.92 -18.38 2.27
CA THR A 6 2.50 -17.92 3.59
C THR A 6 3.11 -16.53 3.81
N PHE A 7 2.29 -15.56 4.27
CA PHE A 7 2.74 -14.20 4.50
C PHE A 7 2.87 -13.89 5.99
N HIS A 8 4.01 -13.29 6.33
CA HIS A 8 4.26 -12.66 7.62
C HIS A 8 4.21 -11.14 7.42
N ILE A 9 3.40 -10.43 8.21
CA ILE A 9 3.28 -8.98 8.09
C ILE A 9 3.86 -8.35 9.35
N ARG A 10 4.81 -7.43 9.17
CA ARG A 10 5.51 -6.75 10.25
C ARG A 10 5.53 -5.23 10.05
N GLY A 11 5.73 -4.50 11.12
CA GLY A 11 6.05 -3.07 11.06
C GLY A 11 7.45 -2.81 10.45
N LEU A 12 7.78 -1.53 10.28
CA LEU A 12 9.11 -1.11 9.84
C LEU A 12 10.19 -1.59 10.80
N SER A 13 11.34 -1.94 10.24
CA SER A 13 12.49 -2.39 11.02
C SER A 13 13.74 -1.60 10.65
N ASP A 14 14.54 -1.25 11.67
CA ASP A 14 15.86 -0.68 11.46
C ASP A 14 16.80 -1.71 10.83
N GLY A 15 17.58 -1.27 9.84
CA GLY A 15 18.55 -2.11 9.17
C GLY A 15 18.02 -2.98 8.02
N LEU A 16 16.69 -3.01 7.77
CA LEU A 16 16.11 -3.75 6.63
C LEU A 16 15.85 -2.90 5.38
N GLU A 17 16.19 -1.61 5.43
CA GLU A 17 16.02 -0.68 4.32
C GLU A 17 14.59 -0.67 3.75
N ASP A 18 13.57 -0.81 4.61
CA ASP A 18 12.16 -0.92 4.20
C ASP A 18 11.69 0.27 3.35
N GLY A 19 12.22 1.46 3.61
CA GLY A 19 11.96 2.64 2.80
C GLY A 19 12.42 2.49 1.35
N GLN A 20 13.64 2.00 1.16
CA GLN A 20 14.18 1.73 -0.17
C GLN A 20 13.43 0.59 -0.85
N PHE A 21 13.08 -0.47 -0.11
CA PHE A 21 12.23 -1.55 -0.63
C PHE A 21 10.93 -1.03 -1.24
N MET A 22 10.24 -0.11 -0.55
CA MET A 22 8.98 0.44 -1.07
C MET A 22 9.19 1.26 -2.35
N ILE A 23 10.22 2.11 -2.40
CA ILE A 23 10.54 2.89 -3.61
C ILE A 23 10.81 1.93 -4.77
N ASP A 24 11.65 0.94 -4.57
CA ASP A 24 12.00 -0.08 -5.56
C ASP A 24 10.77 -0.86 -6.05
N ALA A 25 9.85 -1.21 -5.15
CA ALA A 25 8.61 -1.91 -5.48
C ALA A 25 7.65 -1.04 -6.31
N PHE A 26 7.57 0.26 -5.99
CA PHE A 26 6.84 1.22 -6.82
C PHE A 26 7.45 1.35 -8.21
N ASP A 27 8.78 1.49 -8.31
CA ASP A 27 9.46 1.61 -9.60
C ASP A 27 9.29 0.33 -10.45
N ALA A 28 9.38 -0.83 -9.83
CA ALA A 28 9.12 -2.10 -10.49
C ALA A 28 7.66 -2.20 -11.01
N SER A 29 6.69 -1.56 -10.35
CA SER A 29 5.31 -1.54 -10.80
C SER A 29 5.11 -0.75 -12.10
N LEU A 30 5.93 0.28 -12.36
CA LEU A 30 5.83 1.10 -13.58
C LEU A 30 6.06 0.25 -14.82
N LEU A 31 7.06 -0.63 -14.80
CA LEU A 31 7.36 -1.54 -15.91
C LEU A 31 6.17 -2.47 -16.20
N TYR A 32 5.56 -3.01 -15.16
CA TYR A 32 4.36 -3.84 -15.32
C TYR A 32 3.17 -3.04 -15.85
N LEU A 33 2.91 -1.86 -15.30
CA LEU A 33 1.80 -0.99 -15.73
C LEU A 33 1.93 -0.62 -17.21
N ALA A 34 3.14 -0.37 -17.71
CA ALA A 34 3.39 -0.13 -19.12
C ALA A 34 2.95 -1.32 -20.00
N THR A 35 3.16 -2.57 -19.54
CA THR A 35 2.76 -3.76 -20.31
C THR A 35 1.25 -3.98 -20.41
N ILE A 36 0.47 -3.37 -19.53
CA ILE A 36 -0.99 -3.55 -19.46
C ILE A 36 -1.79 -2.28 -19.80
N GLY A 37 -1.13 -1.23 -20.32
CA GLY A 37 -1.77 0.05 -20.61
C GLY A 37 -2.20 0.82 -19.36
N GLY A 38 -1.55 0.57 -18.23
CA GLY A 38 -1.86 1.19 -16.93
C GLY A 38 -1.00 2.39 -16.57
N GLU A 39 -0.23 2.94 -17.51
CA GLU A 39 0.71 4.06 -17.28
C GLU A 39 0.02 5.30 -16.70
N GLY A 40 -1.27 5.51 -16.99
CA GLY A 40 -2.06 6.59 -16.41
C GLY A 40 -2.16 6.55 -14.89
N GLN A 41 -1.89 5.40 -14.24
CA GLN A 41 -1.96 5.27 -12.78
C GLN A 41 -0.85 6.04 -12.08
N TRP A 42 0.40 5.85 -12.50
CA TRP A 42 1.59 6.40 -11.84
C TRP A 42 2.52 7.18 -12.78
N GLY A 43 2.22 7.23 -14.09
CA GLY A 43 3.14 7.74 -15.11
C GLY A 43 4.31 6.80 -15.35
N SER A 44 5.34 7.28 -16.08
CA SER A 44 6.53 6.50 -16.47
C SER A 44 7.81 6.91 -15.72
N VAL A 45 7.80 8.05 -15.02
CA VAL A 45 9.00 8.54 -14.29
C VAL A 45 9.17 7.75 -13.02
N PRO A 46 10.36 7.16 -12.76
CA PRO A 46 10.66 6.44 -11.53
C PRO A 46 10.39 7.30 -10.28
N PHE A 47 9.88 6.68 -9.23
CA PHE A 47 9.57 7.37 -7.99
C PHE A 47 10.82 7.95 -7.31
N ALA A 48 11.97 7.27 -7.46
CA ALA A 48 13.25 7.76 -6.98
C ALA A 48 13.69 9.08 -7.66
N GLU A 49 13.28 9.31 -8.92
CA GLU A 49 13.68 10.47 -9.72
C GLU A 49 12.69 11.65 -9.64
N ARG A 50 11.55 11.47 -8.97
CA ARG A 50 10.52 12.51 -8.89
C ARG A 50 10.94 13.67 -7.98
N PRO A 51 10.53 14.91 -8.29
CA PRO A 51 10.84 16.08 -7.45
C PRO A 51 10.38 15.92 -6.00
N ASN A 52 9.29 15.19 -5.76
CA ASN A 52 8.73 14.92 -4.44
C ASN A 52 9.26 13.62 -3.79
N SER A 53 10.31 13.02 -4.31
CA SER A 53 10.92 11.81 -3.71
C SER A 53 11.30 12.00 -2.23
N LYS A 54 11.76 13.22 -1.87
CA LYS A 54 12.07 13.59 -0.49
C LYS A 54 10.84 13.59 0.44
N ASP A 55 9.65 13.86 -0.07
CA ASP A 55 8.43 13.84 0.75
C ASP A 55 8.04 12.40 1.11
N ARG A 56 8.35 11.44 0.25
CA ARG A 56 8.17 10.01 0.55
C ARG A 56 9.10 9.55 1.68
N ILE A 57 10.35 10.03 1.68
CA ILE A 57 11.27 9.75 2.79
C ILE A 57 10.70 10.30 4.11
N LYS A 58 10.07 11.48 4.10
CA LYS A 58 9.42 12.02 5.30
C LYS A 58 8.31 11.12 5.83
N VAL A 59 7.51 10.52 4.96
CA VAL A 59 6.46 9.57 5.37
C VAL A 59 7.07 8.37 6.11
N PHE A 60 8.23 7.87 5.66
CA PHE A 60 8.95 6.81 6.40
C PHE A 60 9.42 7.27 7.77
N GLU A 61 10.03 8.45 7.85
CA GLU A 61 10.51 9.00 9.12
C GLU A 61 9.33 9.25 10.09
N GLN A 62 8.21 9.76 9.60
CA GLN A 62 6.98 9.92 10.38
C GLN A 62 6.46 8.57 10.89
N ALA A 63 6.35 7.57 10.01
CA ALA A 63 5.89 6.24 10.38
C ALA A 63 6.83 5.56 11.40
N LYS A 64 8.14 5.70 11.25
CA LYS A 64 9.14 5.20 12.22
C LYS A 64 8.99 5.89 13.56
N ARG A 65 8.87 7.22 13.57
CA ARG A 65 8.69 8.00 14.80
C ARG A 65 7.40 7.56 15.51
N TYR A 66 6.29 7.53 14.80
CA TYR A 66 5.02 7.10 15.39
C TYR A 66 5.07 5.66 15.89
N GLN A 67 5.72 4.75 15.15
CA GLN A 67 5.87 3.36 15.57
C GLN A 67 6.68 3.21 16.86
N SER A 68 7.73 4.02 17.06
CA SER A 68 8.64 3.91 18.21
C SER A 68 8.19 4.70 19.44
N THR A 69 7.53 5.84 19.25
CA THR A 69 7.21 6.80 20.33
C THR A 69 5.71 6.98 20.55
N GLY A 70 4.87 6.65 19.59
CA GLY A 70 3.44 7.00 19.58
C GLY A 70 3.18 8.50 19.34
N GLU A 71 4.20 9.29 18.98
CA GLU A 71 4.10 10.73 18.78
C GLU A 71 4.17 11.12 17.31
N GLY A 72 3.45 12.18 16.94
CA GLY A 72 3.39 12.73 15.58
C GLY A 72 2.17 12.22 14.81
N ASP A 73 2.26 12.31 13.48
CA ASP A 73 1.17 11.86 12.60
C ASP A 73 1.00 10.34 12.74
N PRO A 74 -0.25 9.87 12.97
CA PRO A 74 -0.52 8.45 13.23
C PRO A 74 -0.48 7.62 11.94
N VAL A 75 0.69 7.59 11.29
CA VAL A 75 0.97 6.83 10.08
C VAL A 75 1.73 5.56 10.44
N ARG A 76 1.31 4.44 9.88
CA ARG A 76 1.97 3.14 10.02
C ARG A 76 2.27 2.54 8.66
N ILE A 77 3.44 1.94 8.56
CA ILE A 77 3.82 1.17 7.39
C ILE A 77 4.09 -0.26 7.80
N PHE A 78 3.51 -1.19 7.06
CA PHE A 78 3.70 -2.62 7.27
C PHE A 78 4.24 -3.26 6.00
N VAL A 79 5.14 -4.23 6.18
CA VAL A 79 5.77 -4.99 5.10
C VAL A 79 5.28 -6.44 5.16
N ALA A 80 4.78 -6.94 4.03
CA ALA A 80 4.47 -8.34 3.85
C ALA A 80 5.72 -9.09 3.37
N GLU A 81 6.04 -10.20 4.02
CA GLU A 81 7.13 -11.09 3.69
C GLU A 81 6.59 -12.47 3.39
N ALA A 82 7.02 -13.06 2.29
CA ALA A 82 6.77 -14.46 1.98
C ALA A 82 7.86 -15.33 2.58
N GLU A 83 7.48 -16.39 3.30
CA GLU A 83 8.41 -17.43 3.68
C GLU A 83 8.81 -18.24 2.44
N ILE A 84 10.12 -18.37 2.19
CA ILE A 84 10.66 -19.02 1.01
C ILE A 84 11.71 -20.07 1.40
N PRO A 85 11.85 -21.16 0.63
CA PRO A 85 12.92 -22.14 0.87
C PRO A 85 14.29 -21.50 0.56
N PRO A 86 15.36 -21.93 1.27
CA PRO A 86 16.73 -21.40 1.02
C PRO A 86 17.19 -21.52 -0.43
N SER A 87 16.78 -22.59 -1.12
CA SER A 87 17.10 -22.79 -2.56
C SER A 87 16.50 -21.68 -3.44
N ALA A 88 15.25 -21.28 -3.17
CA ALA A 88 14.62 -20.19 -3.91
C ALA A 88 15.28 -18.83 -3.60
N ALA A 89 15.73 -18.63 -2.36
CA ALA A 89 16.44 -17.41 -2.00
C ALA A 89 17.75 -17.21 -2.80
N ALA A 90 18.44 -18.29 -3.13
CA ALA A 90 19.69 -18.26 -3.91
C ALA A 90 19.46 -17.89 -5.39
N GLU A 91 18.25 -18.09 -5.91
CA GLU A 91 17.88 -17.80 -7.30
C GLU A 91 17.32 -16.38 -7.52
N LEU A 92 17.04 -15.66 -6.42
CA LEU A 92 16.46 -14.33 -6.50
C LEU A 92 17.50 -13.27 -6.91
N PRO A 93 17.08 -12.20 -7.60
CA PRO A 93 17.95 -11.07 -7.89
C PRO A 93 18.51 -10.44 -6.60
N ALA A 94 19.77 -10.02 -6.61
CA ALA A 94 20.39 -9.34 -5.48
C ALA A 94 19.70 -8.00 -5.08
N THR A 95 18.85 -7.48 -5.95
CA THR A 95 18.10 -6.24 -5.74
C THR A 95 16.83 -6.41 -4.90
N VAL A 96 16.39 -7.66 -4.61
CA VAL A 96 15.26 -7.90 -3.73
C VAL A 96 15.71 -8.09 -2.29
N ARG A 97 14.80 -7.88 -1.34
CA ARG A 97 15.12 -7.92 0.09
C ARG A 97 14.74 -9.27 0.69
N VAL A 98 15.75 -10.01 1.12
CA VAL A 98 15.60 -11.29 1.85
C VAL A 98 16.28 -11.14 3.21
N ARG A 99 15.57 -11.44 4.28
CA ARG A 99 16.16 -11.56 5.62
C ARG A 99 16.16 -13.02 6.09
N THR A 100 16.97 -13.29 7.09
CA THR A 100 16.98 -14.57 7.79
C THR A 100 16.30 -14.41 9.15
N GLY A 101 15.38 -15.30 9.47
CA GLY A 101 14.77 -15.41 10.78
C GLY A 101 15.68 -16.09 11.79
N ASP A 102 15.25 -16.15 13.06
CA ASP A 102 16.06 -16.64 14.19
C ASP A 102 16.37 -18.14 14.09
N ALA A 103 15.48 -18.92 13.49
CA ALA A 103 15.68 -20.35 13.27
C ALA A 103 16.23 -20.68 11.86
N GLY A 104 16.63 -19.66 11.09
CA GLY A 104 17.23 -19.80 9.77
C GLY A 104 16.27 -19.71 8.59
N GLU A 105 14.98 -19.43 8.84
CA GLU A 105 13.97 -19.22 7.82
C GLU A 105 14.36 -18.06 6.90
N LYS A 106 13.93 -18.10 5.66
CA LYS A 106 14.13 -17.01 4.68
C LYS A 106 12.81 -16.29 4.42
N TYR A 107 12.83 -14.99 4.64
CA TYR A 107 11.70 -14.11 4.44
C TYR A 107 12.00 -13.09 3.34
N LEU A 108 11.23 -13.17 2.26
CA LEU A 108 11.32 -12.31 1.10
C LEU A 108 10.28 -11.18 1.22
N ALA A 109 10.70 -9.92 1.23
CA ALA A 109 9.78 -8.80 1.17
C ALA A 109 9.05 -8.78 -0.18
N VAL A 110 7.70 -8.79 -0.13
CA VAL A 110 6.85 -8.95 -1.33
C VAL A 110 5.83 -7.85 -1.53
N GLY A 111 5.62 -6.99 -0.54
CA GLY A 111 4.68 -5.88 -0.62
C GLY A 111 4.64 -5.05 0.65
N SER A 112 3.94 -3.93 0.60
CA SER A 112 3.72 -3.09 1.77
C SER A 112 2.39 -2.36 1.70
N VAL A 113 1.92 -1.91 2.88
CA VAL A 113 0.76 -1.05 3.06
C VAL A 113 1.10 0.11 3.98
N THR A 114 0.62 1.30 3.63
CA THR A 114 0.66 2.50 4.48
C THR A 114 -0.76 2.78 4.98
N LEU A 115 -0.91 2.87 6.29
CA LEU A 115 -2.18 3.14 6.97
C LEU A 115 -2.06 4.42 7.80
N SER A 116 -3.05 5.30 7.71
CA SER A 116 -3.17 6.51 8.52
C SER A 116 -4.41 6.42 9.40
N GLU A 117 -4.23 6.68 10.71
CA GLU A 117 -5.33 6.68 11.67
C GLU A 117 -5.99 8.06 11.68
N VAL A 118 -7.28 8.11 11.28
CA VAL A 118 -8.08 9.36 11.30
C VAL A 118 -7.44 10.50 10.48
N MET A 119 -6.60 10.16 9.53
CA MET A 119 -5.98 11.10 8.58
C MET A 119 -6.25 10.60 7.17
N TYR A 120 -6.31 11.51 6.24
CA TYR A 120 -6.40 11.23 4.80
C TYR A 120 -5.36 12.07 4.04
N PRO A 121 -4.93 11.63 2.85
CA PRO A 121 -3.98 12.41 2.05
C PRO A 121 -4.53 13.83 1.77
N PRO A 122 -3.71 14.89 1.91
CA PRO A 122 -4.17 16.29 1.77
C PRO A 122 -4.93 16.60 0.48
N TYR A 123 -4.62 15.89 -0.62
CA TYR A 123 -5.34 16.09 -1.88
C TYR A 123 -6.81 15.68 -1.80
N MET A 124 -7.21 14.78 -0.89
CA MET A 124 -8.62 14.38 -0.74
C MET A 124 -9.50 15.55 -0.30
N ALA A 125 -8.96 16.51 0.43
CA ALA A 125 -9.71 17.71 0.81
C ALA A 125 -10.11 18.57 -0.39
N THR A 126 -9.41 18.45 -1.53
CA THR A 126 -9.75 19.17 -2.77
C THR A 126 -11.05 18.66 -3.41
N PHE A 127 -11.59 17.53 -2.95
CA PHE A 127 -12.86 16.93 -3.43
C PHE A 127 -14.00 17.08 -2.42
N PHE A 128 -13.87 17.97 -1.42
CA PHE A 128 -14.92 18.21 -0.43
C PHE A 128 -16.10 19.03 -0.94
N ASP A 129 -16.06 19.49 -2.19
CA ASP A 129 -17.24 19.92 -2.94
C ASP A 129 -18.17 18.73 -3.29
N GLN A 130 -17.66 17.51 -3.27
CA GLN A 130 -18.40 16.27 -3.43
C GLN A 130 -18.91 15.77 -2.07
N ASP A 131 -20.21 15.92 -1.85
CA ASP A 131 -20.89 15.56 -0.58
C ASP A 131 -20.54 14.16 -0.06
N PRO A 132 -20.48 13.08 -0.87
CA PRO A 132 -20.15 11.74 -0.36
C PRO A 132 -18.75 11.65 0.23
N ILE A 133 -17.75 12.25 -0.42
CA ILE A 133 -16.35 12.25 0.07
C ILE A 133 -16.25 13.08 1.34
N LYS A 134 -16.83 14.28 1.35
CA LYS A 134 -16.85 15.13 2.53
C LYS A 134 -17.49 14.44 3.73
N LYS A 135 -18.68 13.86 3.56
CA LYS A 135 -19.36 13.15 4.64
C LYS A 135 -18.59 11.95 5.17
N ALA A 136 -17.79 11.31 4.32
CA ALA A 136 -16.96 10.18 4.70
C ALA A 136 -15.77 10.58 5.57
N LEU A 137 -15.10 11.69 5.29
CA LEU A 137 -13.81 12.05 5.86
C LEU A 137 -13.87 13.24 6.83
N ASP A 138 -14.73 14.23 6.57
CA ASP A 138 -14.77 15.45 7.35
C ASP A 138 -15.48 15.25 8.70
N GLY A 139 -14.76 15.55 9.78
CA GLY A 139 -15.28 15.47 11.15
C GLY A 139 -15.48 14.06 11.71
N THR A 140 -15.19 13.00 10.98
CA THR A 140 -15.25 11.63 11.50
C THR A 140 -13.94 11.19 12.16
N GLN A 141 -14.05 10.32 13.15
CA GLN A 141 -12.90 9.81 13.92
C GLN A 141 -12.84 8.27 13.92
N ASP A 142 -13.71 7.61 13.17
CA ASP A 142 -13.91 6.16 13.23
C ASP A 142 -13.43 5.46 11.95
N TYR A 143 -12.21 5.80 11.50
CA TYR A 143 -11.66 5.17 10.30
C TYR A 143 -10.13 5.04 10.33
N ILE A 144 -9.66 4.14 9.47
CA ILE A 144 -8.29 4.06 8.97
C ILE A 144 -8.31 4.42 7.49
N TYR A 145 -7.35 5.20 7.02
CA TYR A 145 -7.15 5.45 5.60
C TYR A 145 -6.00 4.60 5.07
N LEU A 146 -6.24 3.79 4.05
CA LEU A 146 -5.23 3.02 3.34
C LEU A 146 -4.64 3.92 2.25
N GLU A 147 -3.48 4.54 2.54
CA GLU A 147 -2.85 5.53 1.65
C GLU A 147 -2.11 4.92 0.47
N ALA A 148 -1.48 3.77 0.69
CA ALA A 148 -0.72 3.09 -0.32
C ALA A 148 -0.73 1.58 -0.11
N LEU A 149 -0.88 0.85 -1.20
CA LEU A 149 -0.75 -0.60 -1.25
C LEU A 149 0.08 -0.96 -2.48
N ILE A 150 1.20 -1.64 -2.28
CA ILE A 150 2.08 -2.05 -3.36
C ILE A 150 2.54 -3.49 -3.18
N THR A 151 2.73 -4.21 -4.27
CA THR A 151 3.43 -5.51 -4.28
C THR A 151 4.62 -5.45 -5.22
N ASP A 152 5.71 -6.10 -4.85
CA ASP A 152 6.96 -6.06 -5.60
C ASP A 152 6.93 -6.99 -6.81
N TYR A 153 6.90 -6.43 -8.00
CA TYR A 153 6.86 -7.21 -9.26
C TYR A 153 8.15 -7.96 -9.56
N ARG A 154 9.29 -7.58 -8.95
CA ARG A 154 10.60 -8.24 -9.13
C ARG A 154 10.64 -9.66 -8.57
N VAL A 155 9.79 -9.97 -7.59
CA VAL A 155 9.76 -11.28 -6.91
C VAL A 155 8.81 -12.30 -7.55
N GLY A 156 8.25 -11.97 -8.72
CA GLY A 156 7.45 -12.90 -9.53
C GLY A 156 6.28 -13.54 -8.76
N PRO A 157 6.18 -14.88 -8.73
CA PRO A 157 5.04 -15.57 -8.14
C PRO A 157 4.93 -15.42 -6.61
N TRP A 158 6.03 -15.09 -5.92
CA TRP A 158 6.05 -14.96 -4.46
C TRP A 158 5.18 -13.83 -3.93
N ARG A 159 4.89 -12.80 -4.76
CA ARG A 159 3.97 -11.71 -4.38
C ARG A 159 2.49 -12.05 -4.51
N LYS A 160 2.15 -13.21 -5.14
CA LYS A 160 0.76 -13.54 -5.45
C LYS A 160 -0.05 -13.73 -4.17
N GLY A 161 -1.08 -12.90 -3.98
CA GLY A 161 -1.91 -12.89 -2.78
C GLY A 161 -1.47 -11.89 -1.71
N ALA A 162 -0.25 -11.30 -1.79
CA ALA A 162 0.25 -10.36 -0.79
C ALA A 162 -0.64 -9.12 -0.62
N GLY A 163 -1.19 -8.58 -1.72
CA GLY A 163 -2.12 -7.45 -1.63
C GLY A 163 -3.40 -7.78 -0.84
N ALA A 164 -3.97 -8.97 -1.06
CA ALA A 164 -5.13 -9.42 -0.29
C ALA A 164 -4.79 -9.67 1.18
N ALA A 165 -3.61 -10.24 1.46
CA ALA A 165 -3.14 -10.46 2.83
C ALA A 165 -2.92 -9.12 3.57
N LEU A 166 -2.37 -8.10 2.89
CA LEU A 166 -2.19 -6.76 3.45
C LEU A 166 -3.54 -6.06 3.72
N ILE A 167 -4.55 -6.24 2.86
CA ILE A 167 -5.90 -5.71 3.11
C ILE A 167 -6.54 -6.42 4.30
N GLU A 168 -6.44 -7.74 4.39
CA GLU A 168 -6.96 -8.47 5.55
C GLU A 168 -6.25 -8.07 6.85
N PHE A 169 -4.93 -7.89 6.81
CA PHE A 169 -4.18 -7.33 7.94
C PHE A 169 -4.68 -5.92 8.31
N SER A 170 -4.98 -5.08 7.32
CA SER A 170 -5.51 -3.72 7.56
C SER A 170 -6.89 -3.76 8.26
N ARG A 171 -7.71 -4.77 7.97
CA ARG A 171 -8.98 -5.00 8.68
C ARG A 171 -8.75 -5.32 10.15
N GLN A 172 -7.83 -6.25 10.43
CA GLN A 172 -7.49 -6.61 11.81
C GLN A 172 -6.90 -5.41 12.56
N TYR A 173 -5.99 -4.68 11.93
CA TYR A 173 -5.43 -3.46 12.50
C TYR A 173 -6.49 -2.40 12.80
N CYS A 174 -7.47 -2.22 11.90
CA CYS A 174 -8.60 -1.30 12.10
C CYS A 174 -9.39 -1.67 13.36
N LEU A 175 -9.72 -2.95 13.56
CA LEU A 175 -10.41 -3.45 14.75
C LEU A 175 -9.57 -3.28 16.03
N GLU A 176 -8.28 -3.58 15.98
CA GLU A 176 -7.35 -3.40 17.12
C GLU A 176 -7.27 -1.93 17.56
N LYS A 177 -7.43 -1.01 16.62
CA LYS A 177 -7.50 0.44 16.89
C LYS A 177 -8.88 0.92 17.34
N GLY A 178 -9.85 0.02 17.49
CA GLY A 178 -11.23 0.36 17.85
C GLY A 178 -11.95 1.16 16.76
N LYS A 179 -11.52 1.04 15.50
CA LYS A 179 -12.12 1.70 14.33
C LYS A 179 -13.00 0.70 13.59
N ARG A 180 -13.95 1.22 12.80
CA ARG A 180 -14.93 0.38 12.10
C ARG A 180 -14.98 0.60 10.60
N THR A 181 -14.17 1.51 10.08
CA THR A 181 -14.20 1.84 8.65
C THR A 181 -12.79 1.93 8.10
N ILE A 182 -12.58 1.38 6.91
CA ILE A 182 -11.37 1.62 6.11
C ILE A 182 -11.79 2.38 4.86
N TYR A 183 -11.13 3.51 4.61
CA TYR A 183 -11.22 4.24 3.35
C TYR A 183 -9.96 4.01 2.51
N VAL A 184 -10.13 4.04 1.19
CA VAL A 184 -9.05 4.00 0.21
C VAL A 184 -9.51 4.71 -1.06
N ASP A 185 -8.56 5.26 -1.81
CA ASP A 185 -8.80 5.68 -3.17
C ASP A 185 -7.86 4.96 -4.15
N SER A 186 -8.28 4.88 -5.39
CA SER A 186 -7.46 4.26 -6.43
C SER A 186 -7.72 4.83 -7.81
N TYR A 187 -6.80 4.53 -8.74
CA TYR A 187 -6.95 4.82 -10.15
C TYR A 187 -8.16 4.09 -10.75
N ALA A 188 -9.05 4.83 -11.40
CA ALA A 188 -10.26 4.30 -12.01
C ALA A 188 -10.16 4.06 -13.52
N GLY A 189 -8.99 4.35 -14.13
CA GLY A 189 -8.71 4.04 -15.53
C GLY A 189 -8.37 2.56 -15.76
N ASN A 190 -7.79 2.25 -16.93
CA ASN A 190 -7.39 0.90 -17.32
C ASN A 190 -8.54 -0.12 -17.19
N ASP A 191 -9.70 0.19 -17.81
CA ASP A 191 -10.92 -0.64 -17.78
C ASP A 191 -11.42 -0.98 -16.37
N GLY A 192 -11.08 -0.15 -15.37
CA GLY A 192 -11.47 -0.34 -13.99
C GLY A 192 -10.89 -1.60 -13.34
N LYS A 193 -9.74 -2.08 -13.80
CA LYS A 193 -9.11 -3.30 -13.23
C LYS A 193 -8.86 -3.19 -11.73
N LEU A 194 -8.38 -2.01 -11.30
CA LEU A 194 -8.11 -1.77 -9.89
C LEU A 194 -9.41 -1.57 -9.10
N VAL A 195 -10.43 -0.96 -9.72
CA VAL A 195 -11.78 -0.85 -9.15
C VAL A 195 -12.33 -2.23 -8.82
N LYS A 196 -12.34 -3.13 -9.82
CA LYS A 196 -12.81 -4.53 -9.65
C LYS A 196 -12.00 -5.31 -8.60
N TYR A 197 -10.70 -4.97 -8.47
CA TYR A 197 -9.85 -5.57 -7.43
C TYR A 197 -10.32 -5.18 -6.03
N TYR A 198 -10.52 -3.88 -5.75
CA TYR A 198 -10.97 -3.42 -4.44
C TYR A 198 -12.38 -3.91 -4.10
N GLU A 199 -13.32 -3.90 -5.07
CA GLU A 199 -14.65 -4.48 -4.89
C GLU A 199 -14.58 -5.97 -4.49
N LYS A 200 -13.70 -6.75 -5.15
CA LYS A 200 -13.47 -8.17 -4.81
C LYS A 200 -12.87 -8.34 -3.41
N GLN A 201 -12.15 -7.34 -2.89
CA GLN A 201 -11.62 -7.36 -1.52
C GLN A 201 -12.68 -6.90 -0.48
N GLY A 202 -13.90 -6.60 -0.88
CA GLY A 202 -15.00 -6.21 0.00
C GLY A 202 -15.18 -4.71 0.20
N PHE A 203 -14.51 -3.89 -0.58
CA PHE A 203 -14.77 -2.45 -0.60
C PHE A 203 -16.00 -2.12 -1.45
N THR A 204 -16.74 -1.11 -1.02
CA THR A 204 -17.84 -0.51 -1.78
C THR A 204 -17.44 0.87 -2.30
N VAL A 205 -17.86 1.20 -3.51
CA VAL A 205 -17.63 2.53 -4.09
C VAL A 205 -18.45 3.56 -3.32
N VAL A 206 -17.80 4.64 -2.91
CA VAL A 206 -18.46 5.82 -2.31
C VAL A 206 -18.72 6.85 -3.40
N ASP A 207 -17.68 7.24 -4.16
CA ASP A 207 -17.81 8.21 -5.23
C ASP A 207 -16.66 8.12 -6.24
N ARG A 208 -16.88 8.73 -7.41
CA ARG A 208 -15.86 9.01 -8.40
C ARG A 208 -15.35 10.43 -8.28
N PHE A 209 -14.07 10.64 -8.56
CA PHE A 209 -13.51 11.98 -8.66
C PHE A 209 -12.52 12.08 -9.83
N GLU A 210 -12.22 13.29 -10.24
CA GLU A 210 -11.19 13.57 -11.24
C GLU A 210 -10.28 14.67 -10.72
N ALA A 211 -8.96 14.39 -10.70
CA ALA A 211 -7.98 15.38 -10.23
C ALA A 211 -8.05 16.65 -11.12
N PRO A 212 -8.26 17.85 -10.56
CA PRO A 212 -8.58 19.04 -11.33
C PRO A 212 -7.55 19.40 -12.40
N THR A 213 -6.28 19.21 -12.09
CA THR A 213 -5.15 19.59 -12.96
C THR A 213 -4.76 18.48 -13.93
N THR A 214 -4.58 17.26 -13.42
CA THR A 214 -4.04 16.14 -14.20
C THR A 214 -5.09 15.33 -14.93
N LYS A 215 -6.39 15.57 -14.63
CA LYS A 215 -7.50 14.76 -15.12
C LYS A 215 -7.38 13.27 -14.76
N TRP A 216 -6.64 12.99 -13.72
CA TRP A 216 -6.47 11.62 -13.20
C TRP A 216 -7.80 11.11 -12.65
N PRO A 217 -8.35 10.04 -13.24
CA PRO A 217 -9.63 9.50 -12.78
C PRO A 217 -9.44 8.68 -11.51
N GLY A 218 -10.09 9.09 -10.44
CA GLY A 218 -10.06 8.43 -9.15
C GLY A 218 -11.38 7.76 -8.79
N MET A 219 -11.30 6.77 -7.94
CA MET A 219 -12.44 6.13 -7.28
C MET A 219 -12.17 6.08 -5.79
N PHE A 220 -13.12 6.51 -4.99
CA PHE A 220 -13.08 6.48 -3.54
C PHE A 220 -13.97 5.37 -2.99
N TYR A 221 -13.46 4.62 -2.01
CA TYR A 221 -14.12 3.44 -1.48
C TYR A 221 -14.18 3.44 0.03
N ARG A 222 -15.12 2.64 0.53
CA ARG A 222 -15.34 2.33 1.93
C ARG A 222 -15.42 0.82 2.15
N MET A 223 -14.85 0.35 3.24
CA MET A 223 -15.07 -0.99 3.79
C MET A 223 -15.52 -0.84 5.24
N ASP A 224 -16.67 -1.40 5.59
CA ASP A 224 -17.10 -1.53 6.98
C ASP A 224 -16.47 -2.78 7.59
N VAL A 225 -15.81 -2.60 8.74
CA VAL A 225 -15.12 -3.65 9.46
C VAL A 225 -15.92 -3.99 10.71
N VAL A 226 -16.41 -5.23 10.77
CA VAL A 226 -17.25 -5.77 11.85
C VAL A 226 -16.57 -6.99 12.46
#